data_3bd7da1f7e825bb3357a23fad536f2cb
#
_entry.id   3bd7da1f7e825bb3357a23fad536f2cb
#
_cell.length_a   1.000
_cell.length_b   1.000
_cell.length_c   1.000
_cell.angle_alpha   90.00
_cell.angle_beta   90.00
_cell.angle_gamma   90.00
#
_symmetry.space_group_name_H-M   'P 1'
#
loop_
_entity.id
_entity.type
_entity.pdbx_description
1 polymer ?
#
loop_
_entity_poly.entity_id
_entity_poly.type
_entity_poly.pdbx_seq_one_letter_code
_entity_poly.pdbx_strand_id
1 'polypeptide(L)'
;GLPYGSKAIFEKSFNDLFSLQPHALQIGFLKLLKGSGVRSMAEYEYIANPKAPYEVLQTHVLPYDDVRMLKHFEDVFERFYNSERYRTVFGYISESLIQEGSAFAYFEEMTKLWLEKGNQDRKLNDADQIAFLYEFFILKEDQVACDLLRYDVLTSFNGKIRDERFGLSKDRKQEMQ
;
A
#
# COMPACT_ATOMS: atom_id res chain seq x y z
N GLY A 1 -15.49 -5.60 3.73
CA GLY A 1 -16.72 -5.66 4.47
C GLY A 1 -17.89 -6.27 3.73
N LEU A 2 -17.65 -7.08 2.67
CA LEU A 2 -18.72 -7.86 2.04
C LEU A 2 -19.25 -8.94 3.00
N PRO A 3 -20.52 -9.40 2.82
CA PRO A 3 -21.01 -10.56 3.53
C PRO A 3 -20.03 -11.72 3.45
N TYR A 4 -19.73 -12.36 4.59
CA TYR A 4 -18.75 -13.46 4.71
C TYR A 4 -17.29 -13.08 4.39
N GLY A 5 -16.99 -11.81 4.06
CA GLY A 5 -15.65 -11.33 3.73
C GLY A 5 -14.75 -11.20 4.96
N SER A 6 -14.16 -12.29 5.42
CA SER A 6 -13.13 -12.26 6.48
C SER A 6 -11.80 -11.73 5.95
N LYS A 7 -10.87 -11.40 6.86
CA LYS A 7 -9.50 -10.99 6.50
C LYS A 7 -8.80 -12.05 5.64
N ALA A 8 -8.95 -13.34 5.97
CA ALA A 8 -8.35 -14.43 5.21
C ALA A 8 -8.89 -14.53 3.77
N ILE A 9 -10.19 -14.29 3.57
CA ILE A 9 -10.78 -14.24 2.23
C ILE A 9 -10.29 -13.03 1.46
N PHE A 10 -10.13 -11.88 2.12
CA PHE A 10 -9.54 -10.69 1.50
C PHE A 10 -8.09 -10.95 1.07
N GLU A 11 -7.27 -11.50 1.95
CA GLU A 11 -5.88 -11.87 1.67
C GLU A 11 -5.76 -12.76 0.44
N LYS A 12 -6.56 -13.85 0.42
CA LYS A 12 -6.57 -14.76 -0.73
C LYS A 12 -6.97 -14.03 -2.02
N SER A 13 -8.07 -13.27 -1.98
CA SER A 13 -8.57 -12.53 -3.16
C SER A 13 -7.56 -11.47 -3.63
N PHE A 14 -6.88 -10.81 -2.71
CA PHE A 14 -5.84 -9.85 -3.04
C PHE A 14 -4.66 -10.52 -3.74
N ASN A 15 -4.15 -11.64 -3.21
CA ASN A 15 -3.06 -12.39 -3.82
C ASN A 15 -3.44 -12.94 -5.20
N ASP A 16 -4.66 -13.50 -5.34
CA ASP A 16 -5.17 -14.00 -6.62
C ASP A 16 -5.22 -12.88 -7.69
N LEU A 17 -5.73 -11.69 -7.33
CA LEU A 17 -5.79 -10.55 -8.24
C LEU A 17 -4.42 -9.94 -8.53
N PHE A 18 -3.56 -9.85 -7.52
CA PHE A 18 -2.20 -9.34 -7.67
C PHE A 18 -1.35 -10.21 -8.61
N SER A 19 -1.59 -11.53 -8.60
CA SER A 19 -0.89 -12.47 -9.50
C SER A 19 -1.15 -12.22 -10.99
N LEU A 20 -2.22 -11.49 -11.32
CA LEU A 20 -2.52 -11.06 -12.70
C LEU A 20 -1.69 -9.84 -13.13
N GLN A 21 -0.83 -9.31 -12.28
CA GLN A 21 0.02 -8.14 -12.53
C GLN A 21 -0.76 -6.90 -13.04
N PRO A 22 -1.83 -6.49 -12.36
CA PRO A 22 -2.59 -5.32 -12.80
C PRO A 22 -1.74 -4.05 -12.67
N HIS A 23 -1.92 -3.09 -13.57
CA HIS A 23 -1.30 -1.76 -13.46
C HIS A 23 -1.73 -1.03 -12.17
N ALA A 24 -2.98 -1.21 -11.77
CA ALA A 24 -3.53 -0.72 -10.52
C ALA A 24 -4.58 -1.71 -10.00
N LEU A 25 -4.63 -1.89 -8.68
CA LEU A 25 -5.61 -2.73 -8.01
C LEU A 25 -6.35 -1.90 -6.97
N GLN A 26 -7.60 -1.56 -7.27
CA GLN A 26 -8.43 -0.75 -6.38
C GLN A 26 -8.99 -1.58 -5.23
N ILE A 27 -8.74 -1.15 -4.01
CA ILE A 27 -9.30 -1.71 -2.79
C ILE A 27 -10.48 -0.84 -2.36
N GLY A 28 -11.67 -1.45 -2.25
CA GLY A 28 -12.89 -0.74 -1.90
C GLY A 28 -13.48 -1.19 -0.57
N PHE A 29 -14.08 -0.25 0.16
CA PHE A 29 -14.79 -0.52 1.41
C PHE A 29 -16.30 -0.41 1.20
N LEU A 30 -17.04 -1.38 1.74
CA LEU A 30 -18.50 -1.41 1.63
C LEU A 30 -19.14 -0.20 2.31
N LYS A 31 -20.09 0.42 1.64
CA LYS A 31 -20.87 1.56 2.13
C LYS A 31 -22.33 1.15 2.26
N LEU A 32 -22.89 1.27 3.46
CA LEU A 32 -24.30 0.96 3.72
C LEU A 32 -25.19 2.15 3.37
N LEU A 33 -25.44 2.33 2.08
CA LEU A 33 -26.27 3.42 1.58
C LEU A 33 -27.72 3.29 2.07
N LYS A 34 -28.41 4.40 2.25
CA LYS A 34 -29.83 4.42 2.60
C LYS A 34 -30.63 3.72 1.48
N GLY A 35 -31.46 2.77 1.85
CA GLY A 35 -32.26 1.98 0.91
C GLY A 35 -31.54 0.79 0.27
N SER A 36 -30.27 0.52 0.58
CA SER A 36 -29.62 -0.71 0.13
C SER A 36 -30.11 -1.92 0.92
N GLY A 37 -30.40 -3.04 0.23
CA GLY A 37 -30.85 -4.29 0.86
C GLY A 37 -29.89 -4.83 1.89
N VAL A 38 -28.59 -4.66 1.69
CA VAL A 38 -27.52 -5.11 2.61
C VAL A 38 -27.65 -4.46 3.99
N ARG A 39 -28.16 -3.22 4.06
CA ARG A 39 -28.33 -2.50 5.33
C ARG A 39 -29.35 -3.14 6.26
N SER A 40 -30.34 -3.87 5.72
CA SER A 40 -31.40 -4.55 6.49
C SER A 40 -31.05 -5.98 6.88
N MET A 41 -29.91 -6.50 6.47
CA MET A 41 -29.47 -7.88 6.73
C MET A 41 -28.81 -7.95 8.12
N ALA A 42 -29.62 -8.22 9.15
CA ALA A 42 -29.17 -8.24 10.54
C ALA A 42 -28.14 -9.34 10.83
N GLU A 43 -28.19 -10.44 10.06
CA GLU A 43 -27.30 -11.61 10.21
C GLU A 43 -25.79 -11.28 10.01
N TYR A 44 -25.46 -10.17 9.36
CA TYR A 44 -24.06 -9.76 9.13
C TYR A 44 -23.52 -8.83 10.20
N GLU A 45 -24.34 -8.40 11.15
CA GLU A 45 -23.95 -7.56 12.28
C GLU A 45 -23.14 -6.33 11.85
N TYR A 46 -23.57 -5.67 10.79
CA TYR A 46 -22.88 -4.48 10.28
C TYR A 46 -22.87 -3.32 11.26
N ILE A 47 -21.69 -2.87 11.61
CA ILE A 47 -21.49 -1.56 12.24
C ILE A 47 -20.90 -0.64 11.16
N ALA A 48 -21.56 0.50 10.92
CA ALA A 48 -21.13 1.46 9.92
C ALA A 48 -21.06 2.87 10.50
N ASN A 49 -20.29 3.73 9.85
CA ASN A 49 -20.25 5.15 10.20
C ASN A 49 -21.66 5.74 10.03
N PRO A 50 -22.21 6.42 11.06
CA PRO A 50 -23.54 7.05 10.99
C PRO A 50 -23.60 8.23 10.01
N LYS A 51 -22.44 8.80 9.65
CA LYS A 51 -22.29 9.88 8.69
C LYS A 51 -21.90 9.36 7.31
N ALA A 52 -22.32 10.07 6.26
CA ALA A 52 -21.86 9.78 4.91
C ALA A 52 -20.31 9.71 4.85
N PRO A 53 -19.75 8.76 4.14
CA PRO A 53 -20.33 7.84 3.17
C PRO A 53 -20.91 6.53 3.73
N TYR A 54 -21.21 6.42 5.01
CA TYR A 54 -21.79 5.24 5.68
C TYR A 54 -20.95 3.98 5.54
N GLU A 55 -19.67 4.13 5.61
CA GLU A 55 -18.71 3.06 5.41
C GLU A 55 -18.75 2.03 6.55
N VAL A 56 -18.66 0.75 6.20
CA VAL A 56 -18.63 -0.35 7.17
C VAL A 56 -17.35 -0.27 8.00
N LEU A 57 -17.52 -0.34 9.32
CA LEU A 57 -16.44 -0.33 10.30
C LEU A 57 -16.19 -1.72 10.89
N GLN A 58 -17.19 -2.59 10.85
CA GLN A 58 -17.11 -3.96 11.38
C GLN A 58 -18.21 -4.81 10.79
N THR A 59 -18.00 -6.13 10.72
CA THR A 59 -19.00 -7.17 10.45
C THR A 59 -18.82 -8.33 11.45
N HIS A 60 -19.71 -9.31 11.43
CA HIS A 60 -19.59 -10.52 12.26
C HIS A 60 -18.31 -11.34 11.98
N VAL A 61 -17.68 -11.23 10.79
CA VAL A 61 -16.47 -11.96 10.38
C VAL A 61 -15.25 -11.07 10.18
N LEU A 62 -15.40 -9.76 10.26
CA LEU A 62 -14.32 -8.79 10.07
C LEU A 62 -14.37 -7.75 11.19
N PRO A 63 -13.60 -7.94 12.28
CA PRO A 63 -13.54 -7.02 13.42
C PRO A 63 -13.09 -5.61 13.03
N TYR A 64 -13.41 -4.64 13.87
CA TYR A 64 -13.06 -3.23 13.68
C TYR A 64 -11.54 -3.00 13.43
N ASP A 65 -10.69 -3.67 14.21
CA ASP A 65 -9.25 -3.51 14.06
C ASP A 65 -8.74 -4.04 12.73
N ASP A 66 -9.32 -5.11 12.20
CA ASP A 66 -8.99 -5.62 10.86
C ASP A 66 -9.43 -4.63 9.77
N VAL A 67 -10.64 -4.07 9.87
CA VAL A 67 -11.10 -3.04 8.91
C VAL A 67 -10.17 -1.84 8.95
N ARG A 68 -9.77 -1.39 10.15
CA ARG A 68 -8.84 -0.27 10.32
C ARG A 68 -7.47 -0.58 9.72
N MET A 69 -6.93 -1.77 9.96
CA MET A 69 -5.66 -2.20 9.35
C MET A 69 -5.76 -2.24 7.82
N LEU A 70 -6.85 -2.77 7.27
CA LEU A 70 -7.06 -2.82 5.82
C LEU A 70 -7.19 -1.42 5.19
N LYS A 71 -7.70 -0.41 5.92
CA LYS A 71 -7.70 0.98 5.45
C LYS A 71 -6.29 1.57 5.36
N HIS A 72 -5.45 1.30 6.34
CA HIS A 72 -4.05 1.71 6.27
C HIS A 72 -3.30 0.94 5.18
N PHE A 73 -3.61 -0.34 5.00
CA PHE A 73 -3.09 -1.16 3.91
C PHE A 73 -3.45 -0.55 2.54
N GLU A 74 -4.71 -0.14 2.35
CA GLU A 74 -5.16 0.51 1.12
C GLU A 74 -4.42 1.82 0.88
N ASP A 75 -4.26 2.70 1.89
CA ASP A 75 -3.51 3.96 1.75
C ASP A 75 -2.05 3.71 1.36
N VAL A 76 -1.37 2.75 1.98
CA VAL A 76 0.02 2.38 1.66
C VAL A 76 0.12 1.80 0.26
N PHE A 77 -0.80 0.90 -0.12
CA PHE A 77 -0.82 0.28 -1.43
C PHE A 77 -1.10 1.30 -2.55
N GLU A 78 -2.08 2.18 -2.36
CA GLU A 78 -2.41 3.27 -3.29
C GLU A 78 -1.22 4.22 -3.48
N ARG A 79 -0.55 4.56 -2.39
CA ARG A 79 0.57 5.49 -2.37
C ARG A 79 1.80 4.98 -3.08
N PHE A 80 2.13 3.70 -2.93
CA PHE A 80 3.38 3.16 -3.42
C PHE A 80 3.22 2.32 -4.69
N TYR A 81 2.23 1.44 -4.75
CA TYR A 81 2.01 0.58 -5.91
C TYR A 81 1.18 1.27 -7.00
N ASN A 82 -0.04 1.71 -6.68
CA ASN A 82 -0.96 2.29 -7.67
C ASN A 82 -0.51 3.65 -8.21
N SER A 83 0.36 4.37 -7.50
CA SER A 83 0.86 5.68 -7.96
C SER A 83 1.74 5.61 -9.20
N GLU A 84 2.21 4.42 -9.57
CA GLU A 84 3.15 4.16 -10.68
C GLU A 84 4.48 4.92 -10.62
N ARG A 85 4.72 5.66 -9.54
CA ARG A 85 5.94 6.48 -9.38
C ARG A 85 7.18 5.63 -9.12
N TYR A 86 6.98 4.41 -8.64
CA TYR A 86 7.99 3.43 -8.26
C TYR A 86 7.85 2.15 -9.08
N ARG A 87 7.53 2.32 -10.36
CA ARG A 87 7.13 1.23 -11.26
C ARG A 87 8.21 0.16 -11.43
N THR A 88 9.47 0.58 -11.52
CA THR A 88 10.58 -0.36 -11.78
C THR A 88 10.81 -1.25 -10.56
N VAL A 89 10.89 -0.67 -9.37
CA VAL A 89 11.12 -1.45 -8.15
C VAL A 89 9.92 -2.36 -7.82
N PHE A 90 8.68 -1.85 -7.95
CA PHE A 90 7.51 -2.70 -7.69
C PHE A 90 7.25 -3.74 -8.80
N GLY A 91 7.70 -3.51 -10.02
CA GLY A 91 7.75 -4.54 -11.06
C GLY A 91 8.62 -5.73 -10.65
N TYR A 92 9.84 -5.47 -10.23
CA TYR A 92 10.78 -6.48 -9.70
C TYR A 92 10.20 -7.22 -8.48
N ILE A 93 9.70 -6.48 -7.49
CA ILE A 93 9.11 -7.06 -6.28
C ILE A 93 7.89 -7.95 -6.63
N SER A 94 7.04 -7.51 -7.55
CA SER A 94 5.86 -8.26 -7.97
C SER A 94 6.21 -9.61 -8.58
N GLU A 95 7.23 -9.68 -9.41
CA GLU A 95 7.72 -10.94 -9.99
C GLU A 95 8.14 -11.93 -8.91
N SER A 96 8.90 -11.47 -7.91
CA SER A 96 9.32 -12.31 -6.78
C SER A 96 8.14 -12.78 -5.93
N LEU A 97 7.20 -11.88 -5.60
CA LEU A 97 6.04 -12.21 -4.77
C LEU A 97 5.06 -13.19 -5.43
N ILE A 98 4.95 -13.16 -6.75
CA ILE A 98 4.11 -14.09 -7.52
C ILE A 98 4.70 -15.49 -7.53
N GLN A 99 6.02 -15.60 -7.56
CA GLN A 99 6.70 -16.90 -7.65
C GLN A 99 6.77 -17.61 -6.30
N GLU A 100 7.12 -16.90 -5.22
CA GLU A 100 7.49 -17.52 -3.94
C GLU A 100 6.89 -16.86 -2.72
N GLY A 101 5.97 -15.89 -2.88
CA GLY A 101 5.53 -15.07 -1.75
C GLY A 101 4.03 -14.82 -1.63
N SER A 102 3.68 -13.98 -0.68
CA SER A 102 2.36 -13.39 -0.51
C SER A 102 2.45 -11.88 -0.66
N ALA A 103 1.84 -11.35 -1.71
CA ALA A 103 1.78 -9.91 -1.91
C ALA A 103 1.04 -9.22 -0.76
N PHE A 104 -0.04 -9.83 -0.25
CA PHE A 104 -0.74 -9.32 0.91
C PHE A 104 0.18 -9.20 2.13
N ALA A 105 0.91 -10.26 2.48
CA ALA A 105 1.82 -10.26 3.63
C ALA A 105 2.92 -9.19 3.48
N TYR A 106 3.47 -9.05 2.29
CA TYR A 106 4.50 -8.04 2.00
C TYR A 106 3.99 -6.60 2.24
N PHE A 107 2.84 -6.25 1.68
CA PHE A 107 2.25 -4.93 1.88
C PHE A 107 1.68 -4.74 3.29
N GLU A 108 1.26 -5.82 3.98
CA GLU A 108 0.87 -5.75 5.40
C GLU A 108 2.07 -5.43 6.29
N GLU A 109 3.24 -6.02 6.05
CA GLU A 109 4.49 -5.67 6.76
C GLU A 109 4.88 -4.21 6.50
N MET A 110 4.81 -3.77 5.25
CA MET A 110 5.06 -2.38 4.90
C MET A 110 4.09 -1.44 5.62
N THR A 111 2.82 -1.83 5.72
CA THR A 111 1.80 -1.06 6.45
C THR A 111 2.09 -1.01 7.94
N LYS A 112 2.51 -2.11 8.56
CA LYS A 112 2.89 -2.13 9.98
C LYS A 112 4.05 -1.18 10.27
N LEU A 113 5.10 -1.22 9.46
CA LEU A 113 6.22 -0.28 9.59
C LEU A 113 5.77 1.18 9.38
N TRP A 114 4.87 1.42 8.41
CA TRP A 114 4.29 2.74 8.18
C TRP A 114 3.58 3.30 9.41
N LEU A 115 2.80 2.46 10.09
CA LEU A 115 2.08 2.81 11.33
C LEU A 115 3.02 3.00 12.52
N GLU A 116 4.02 2.13 12.68
CA GLU A 116 5.03 2.23 13.76
C GLU A 116 5.79 3.56 13.71
N LYS A 117 6.00 4.09 12.49
CA LYS A 117 6.63 5.40 12.29
C LYS A 117 5.68 6.59 12.44
N GLY A 118 4.40 6.37 12.71
CA GLY A 118 3.38 7.41 12.82
C GLY A 118 3.12 8.17 11.51
N ASN A 119 3.36 7.53 10.37
CA ASN A 119 3.25 8.16 9.06
C ASN A 119 1.80 8.36 8.59
N GLN A 120 0.83 7.60 9.14
CA GLN A 120 -0.60 7.73 8.84
C GLN A 120 -1.17 9.11 9.21
N ASP A 121 -0.59 9.76 10.21
CA ASP A 121 -1.07 11.05 10.74
C ASP A 121 -0.26 12.24 10.19
N ARG A 122 0.65 11.99 9.25
CA ARG A 122 1.58 12.99 8.73
C ARG A 122 1.37 13.22 7.23
N LYS A 123 1.45 14.50 6.82
CA LYS A 123 1.55 14.84 5.41
C LYS A 123 3.01 14.71 4.97
N LEU A 124 3.36 13.55 4.44
CA LEU A 124 4.71 13.27 3.96
C LEU A 124 4.93 13.86 2.57
N ASN A 125 6.07 14.50 2.38
CA ASN A 125 6.56 14.90 1.07
C ASN A 125 7.20 13.71 0.32
N ASP A 126 7.59 13.91 -0.92
CA ASP A 126 8.17 12.87 -1.77
C ASP A 126 9.48 12.31 -1.19
N ALA A 127 10.34 13.16 -0.63
CA ALA A 127 11.60 12.72 -0.04
C ALA A 127 11.39 11.81 1.18
N ASP A 128 10.40 12.13 2.04
CA ASP A 128 10.06 11.31 3.20
C ASP A 128 9.47 9.94 2.77
N GLN A 129 8.64 9.92 1.72
CA GLN A 129 8.08 8.67 1.18
C GLN A 129 9.17 7.77 0.59
N ILE A 130 10.10 8.34 -0.16
CA ILE A 130 11.25 7.61 -0.71
C ILE A 130 12.16 7.10 0.40
N ALA A 131 12.41 7.91 1.42
CA ALA A 131 13.19 7.50 2.59
C ALA A 131 12.56 6.32 3.32
N PHE A 132 11.24 6.31 3.44
CA PHE A 132 10.50 5.18 4.01
C PHE A 132 10.67 3.91 3.19
N LEU A 133 10.49 3.97 1.86
CA LEU A 133 10.69 2.81 0.98
C LEU A 133 12.12 2.28 1.06
N TYR A 134 13.10 3.16 1.03
CA TYR A 134 14.51 2.78 1.13
C TYR A 134 14.78 2.04 2.43
N GLU A 135 14.29 2.56 3.57
CA GLU A 135 14.43 1.91 4.87
C GLU A 135 13.73 0.55 4.89
N PHE A 136 12.53 0.45 4.33
CA PHE A 136 11.81 -0.82 4.25
C PHE A 136 12.61 -1.86 3.47
N PHE A 137 13.19 -1.50 2.33
CA PHE A 137 14.02 -2.41 1.52
C PHE A 137 15.32 -2.82 2.22
N ILE A 138 15.94 -1.91 2.97
CA ILE A 138 17.09 -2.23 3.83
C ILE A 138 16.70 -3.26 4.90
N LEU A 139 15.55 -3.11 5.56
CA LEU A 139 15.06 -4.06 6.55
C LEU A 139 14.73 -5.44 5.93
N LYS A 140 14.36 -5.46 4.64
CA LYS A 140 14.16 -6.70 3.87
C LYS A 140 15.47 -7.28 3.31
N GLU A 141 16.61 -6.63 3.56
CA GLU A 141 17.93 -6.99 3.01
C GLU A 141 17.95 -7.06 1.47
N ASP A 142 17.05 -6.31 0.79
CA ASP A 142 16.90 -6.30 -0.65
C ASP A 142 17.68 -5.14 -1.28
N GLN A 143 18.96 -5.38 -1.57
CA GLN A 143 19.83 -4.38 -2.20
C GLN A 143 19.40 -4.06 -3.64
N VAL A 144 18.83 -5.02 -4.36
CA VAL A 144 18.33 -4.81 -5.73
C VAL A 144 17.16 -3.83 -5.71
N ALA A 145 16.20 -4.01 -4.78
CA ALA A 145 15.11 -3.06 -4.62
C ALA A 145 15.61 -1.65 -4.26
N CYS A 146 16.65 -1.53 -3.44
CA CYS A 146 17.27 -0.23 -3.13
C CYS A 146 17.84 0.45 -4.38
N ASP A 147 18.50 -0.30 -5.26
CA ASP A 147 19.10 0.24 -6.48
C ASP A 147 18.03 0.59 -7.54
N LEU A 148 16.98 -0.22 -7.66
CA LEU A 148 15.84 0.07 -8.54
C LEU A 148 15.03 1.27 -8.04
N LEU A 149 14.88 1.44 -6.72
CA LEU A 149 14.28 2.65 -6.16
C LEU A 149 15.07 3.90 -6.55
N ARG A 150 16.41 3.85 -6.51
CA ARG A 150 17.26 4.97 -6.98
C ARG A 150 16.99 5.29 -8.44
N TYR A 151 16.86 4.28 -9.29
CA TYR A 151 16.53 4.46 -10.70
C TYR A 151 15.16 5.13 -10.87
N ASP A 152 14.12 4.66 -10.17
CA ASP A 152 12.79 5.27 -10.21
C ASP A 152 12.80 6.73 -9.73
N VAL A 153 13.57 7.04 -8.68
CA VAL A 153 13.74 8.41 -8.19
C VAL A 153 14.36 9.32 -9.25
N LEU A 154 15.38 8.85 -9.95
CA LEU A 154 16.04 9.62 -11.01
C LEU A 154 15.12 9.88 -12.21
N THR A 155 14.32 8.90 -12.59
CA THR A 155 13.47 8.96 -13.78
C THR A 155 12.12 9.64 -13.52
N SER A 156 11.43 9.26 -12.44
CA SER A 156 10.07 9.74 -12.15
C SER A 156 10.01 11.12 -11.51
N PHE A 157 11.09 11.54 -10.81
CA PHE A 157 11.10 12.82 -10.09
C PHE A 157 11.97 13.89 -10.77
N ASN A 158 12.47 13.64 -11.98
CA ASN A 158 13.24 14.59 -12.80
C ASN A 158 14.40 15.25 -12.03
N GLY A 159 15.10 14.51 -11.17
CA GLY A 159 16.22 14.99 -10.39
C GLY A 159 15.88 16.08 -9.35
N LYS A 160 14.59 16.28 -9.03
CA LYS A 160 14.15 17.25 -8.02
C LYS A 160 14.44 16.79 -6.59
N ILE A 161 14.51 15.47 -6.38
CA ILE A 161 14.82 14.91 -5.07
C ILE A 161 16.32 14.75 -4.96
N ARG A 162 16.89 15.51 -4.03
CA ARG A 162 18.31 15.49 -3.70
C ARG A 162 18.45 15.01 -2.26
N ASP A 163 18.77 13.75 -2.10
CA ASP A 163 19.00 13.16 -0.80
C ASP A 163 20.30 12.37 -0.85
N GLU A 164 21.25 12.73 0.02
CA GLU A 164 22.57 12.10 0.09
C GLU A 164 22.49 10.60 0.39
N ARG A 165 21.44 10.17 1.09
CA ARG A 165 21.15 8.75 1.36
C ARG A 165 21.00 7.91 0.09
N PHE A 166 20.61 8.54 -1.03
CA PHE A 166 20.47 7.91 -2.35
C PHE A 166 21.68 8.14 -3.27
N GLY A 167 22.75 8.72 -2.76
CA GLY A 167 23.95 9.05 -3.56
C GLY A 167 23.70 10.12 -4.63
N LEU A 168 22.66 10.93 -4.47
CA LEU A 168 22.28 12.02 -5.36
C LEU A 168 22.77 13.36 -4.80
N SER A 169 24.07 13.48 -4.55
CA SER A 169 24.68 14.75 -4.11
C SER A 169 24.76 15.76 -5.26
N LYS A 170 24.85 17.06 -4.89
CA LYS A 170 24.95 18.17 -5.86
C LYS A 170 26.17 18.08 -6.79
N ASP A 171 27.18 17.33 -6.42
CA ASP A 171 28.50 17.39 -7.04
C ASP A 171 28.65 16.57 -8.33
N ARG A 172 27.73 15.65 -8.64
CA ARG A 172 27.82 14.84 -9.87
C ARG A 172 27.45 15.57 -11.17
N LYS A 173 27.03 16.83 -11.13
CA LYS A 173 26.82 17.61 -12.37
C LYS A 173 28.11 18.00 -13.08
N GLN A 174 29.26 17.91 -12.41
CA GLN A 174 30.55 18.25 -13.03
C GLN A 174 31.25 17.08 -13.73
N GLU A 175 30.84 15.84 -13.46
CA GLU A 175 31.48 14.66 -14.07
C GLU A 175 30.80 14.20 -15.38
N MET A 176 29.69 14.83 -15.79
CA MET A 176 28.94 14.50 -17.02
C MET A 176 28.98 15.63 -18.08
N GLN A 177 29.94 16.53 -18.02
CA GLN A 177 30.34 17.45 -19.09
C GLN A 177 31.74 17.09 -19.56
#